data_9bf56d26a94788219770a88bb78fd90d
#
_entry.id   9bf56d26a94788219770a88bb78fd90d
#
_cell.length_a   1.000
_cell.length_b   1.000
_cell.length_c   1.000
_cell.angle_alpha   90.00
_cell.angle_beta   90.00
_cell.angle_gamma   90.00
#
_symmetry.space_group_name_H-M   'P 1'
#
loop_
_entity.id
_entity.type
_entity.pdbx_description
1 polymer ?
#
loop_
_entity_poly.entity_id
_entity_poly.type
_entity_poly.pdbx_seq_one_letter_code
_entity_poly.pdbx_strand_id
1 'polypeptide(L)'
;MKIPSNILHDKQYADKILEITADTMFFVYKDGTCLDFKANTTDFFIKEQDIIGRNIFSYFPVETAREMYAEFIKVRAGDKPSARNYKLILEDDVKYYKCIISKYDEEHFLFQYRDITGRSVVRLKLEKKQKDLCEVEKAARIGLWAYDSSTRLFTYSGYTRIFCNDEEQKQISIDEYMNYMHLDDKDRFSQWLEENLKEKDASNTVNYRLLIDGKTVNMRIKTYHKEVYMQRTVLEGYIQNTSEIVWKAERSNQLKSAFLANMSHEIRTPLNAILGFSRIIAETENAEERLQYYDIVEKNNMRLQELINEILDLSKIESGMMEFNYAPVSLYIL
;
A
#
# COMPACT_ATOMS: atom_id res chain seq x y z
N MET A 1 -11.12 56.19 -2.25
CA MET A 1 -11.56 55.90 -3.62
C MET A 1 -12.93 55.21 -3.53
N LYS A 2 -14.05 55.93 -3.83
CA LYS A 2 -15.40 55.33 -3.76
C LYS A 2 -15.57 54.43 -4.99
N ILE A 3 -15.76 53.15 -4.77
CA ILE A 3 -16.14 52.20 -5.83
C ILE A 3 -17.55 52.57 -6.28
N PRO A 4 -17.80 52.85 -7.58
CA PRO A 4 -19.15 53.17 -8.06
C PRO A 4 -20.05 51.95 -7.84
N SER A 5 -21.22 52.19 -7.22
CA SER A 5 -22.19 51.13 -6.85
C SER A 5 -22.92 50.47 -8.03
N ASN A 6 -22.56 50.75 -9.28
CA ASN A 6 -23.24 50.27 -10.49
C ASN A 6 -22.33 49.66 -11.55
N ILE A 7 -21.15 49.12 -11.18
CA ILE A 7 -20.19 48.54 -12.15
C ILE A 7 -20.79 47.36 -12.92
N LEU A 8 -21.65 46.56 -12.27
CA LEU A 8 -22.26 45.36 -12.88
C LEU A 8 -23.44 45.66 -13.83
N HIS A 9 -23.94 46.92 -13.85
CA HIS A 9 -24.99 47.34 -14.79
C HIS A 9 -24.42 48.02 -16.06
N ASP A 10 -23.12 48.23 -16.12
CA ASP A 10 -22.47 48.73 -17.33
C ASP A 10 -22.15 47.53 -18.25
N LYS A 11 -22.81 47.52 -19.42
CA LYS A 11 -22.69 46.48 -20.43
C LYS A 11 -21.22 46.17 -20.80
N GLN A 12 -20.40 47.23 -20.87
CA GLN A 12 -18.99 47.15 -21.22
C GLN A 12 -18.15 46.39 -20.16
N TYR A 13 -18.50 46.54 -18.85
CA TYR A 13 -17.85 45.76 -17.77
C TYR A 13 -18.37 44.33 -17.69
N ALA A 14 -19.66 44.10 -17.93
CA ALA A 14 -20.24 42.78 -17.99
C ALA A 14 -19.61 41.96 -19.12
N ASP A 15 -19.46 42.53 -20.31
CA ASP A 15 -18.80 41.90 -21.45
C ASP A 15 -17.33 41.56 -21.14
N LYS A 16 -16.59 42.47 -20.48
CA LYS A 16 -15.21 42.19 -20.05
C LYS A 16 -15.11 41.07 -19.01
N ILE A 17 -16.03 41.02 -18.05
CA ILE A 17 -16.07 39.92 -17.05
C ILE A 17 -16.35 38.60 -17.75
N LEU A 18 -17.26 38.58 -18.72
CA LEU A 18 -17.57 37.41 -19.52
C LEU A 18 -16.39 37.00 -20.42
N GLU A 19 -15.57 37.92 -20.88
CA GLU A 19 -14.33 37.63 -21.61
C GLU A 19 -13.21 37.06 -20.74
N ILE A 20 -13.14 37.48 -19.49
CA ILE A 20 -12.11 36.99 -18.53
C ILE A 20 -12.47 35.63 -17.95
N THR A 21 -13.78 35.33 -17.83
CA THR A 21 -14.19 33.98 -17.39
C THR A 21 -14.04 33.00 -18.57
N ALA A 22 -13.14 32.02 -18.44
CA ALA A 22 -12.90 31.00 -19.45
C ALA A 22 -14.06 29.98 -19.53
N ASP A 23 -15.30 30.43 -19.29
CA ASP A 23 -16.48 29.59 -19.19
C ASP A 23 -17.32 29.69 -20.47
N THR A 24 -17.85 28.57 -20.90
CA THR A 24 -18.84 28.51 -21.97
C THR A 24 -20.24 28.72 -21.38
N MET A 25 -21.04 29.57 -21.95
CA MET A 25 -22.38 29.93 -21.44
C MET A 25 -23.47 29.68 -22.49
N PHE A 26 -24.59 29.14 -22.02
CA PHE A 26 -25.80 28.98 -22.80
C PHE A 26 -26.95 29.73 -22.12
N PHE A 27 -27.67 30.52 -22.86
CA PHE A 27 -28.91 31.14 -22.44
C PHE A 27 -30.05 30.29 -22.94
N VAL A 28 -30.83 29.71 -22.05
CA VAL A 28 -31.75 28.61 -22.33
C VAL A 28 -33.16 28.96 -21.91
N TYR A 29 -34.15 28.73 -22.77
CA TYR A 29 -35.56 28.88 -22.43
C TYR A 29 -36.04 27.74 -21.53
N LYS A 30 -37.18 27.92 -20.84
CA LYS A 30 -37.74 26.97 -19.87
C LYS A 30 -38.05 25.56 -20.40
N ASP A 31 -38.08 25.35 -21.72
CA ASP A 31 -38.25 24.05 -22.36
C ASP A 31 -36.91 23.37 -22.71
N GLY A 32 -35.81 24.03 -22.46
CA GLY A 32 -34.47 23.55 -22.79
C GLY A 32 -33.92 24.03 -24.13
N THR A 33 -34.66 24.89 -24.86
CA THR A 33 -34.20 25.47 -26.11
C THR A 33 -33.09 26.49 -25.88
N CYS A 34 -31.97 26.37 -26.56
CA CYS A 34 -30.87 27.31 -26.48
C CYS A 34 -31.19 28.54 -27.32
N LEU A 35 -31.23 29.72 -26.70
CA LEU A 35 -31.54 30.99 -27.32
C LEU A 35 -30.27 31.77 -27.71
N ASP A 36 -29.22 31.62 -26.92
CA ASP A 36 -27.95 32.29 -27.16
C ASP A 36 -26.80 31.47 -26.59
N PHE A 37 -25.62 31.62 -27.16
CA PHE A 37 -24.44 30.83 -26.84
C PHE A 37 -23.17 31.67 -26.90
N LYS A 38 -22.33 31.56 -25.89
CA LYS A 38 -21.00 32.16 -25.87
C LYS A 38 -19.97 31.13 -25.43
N ALA A 39 -19.09 30.75 -26.35
CA ALA A 39 -17.92 29.95 -26.02
C ALA A 39 -16.69 30.86 -25.89
N ASN A 40 -15.92 30.66 -24.84
CA ASN A 40 -14.67 31.41 -24.64
C ASN A 40 -13.45 30.65 -25.20
N THR A 41 -13.63 29.39 -25.63
CA THR A 41 -12.61 28.58 -26.26
C THR A 41 -13.11 27.99 -27.57
N THR A 42 -12.26 27.95 -28.58
CA THR A 42 -12.53 27.28 -29.88
C THR A 42 -12.69 25.77 -29.75
N ASP A 43 -12.32 25.21 -28.59
CA ASP A 43 -12.26 23.76 -28.36
C ASP A 43 -13.48 23.19 -27.63
N PHE A 44 -14.54 23.99 -27.46
CA PHE A 44 -15.79 23.45 -26.93
C PHE A 44 -16.44 22.56 -28.00
N PHE A 45 -16.90 21.37 -27.61
CA PHE A 45 -17.38 20.33 -28.51
C PHE A 45 -18.70 20.66 -29.25
N ILE A 46 -19.40 21.75 -28.86
CA ILE A 46 -20.62 22.24 -29.50
C ILE A 46 -20.29 23.61 -30.15
N LYS A 47 -20.69 23.75 -31.41
CA LYS A 47 -20.54 25.02 -32.15
C LYS A 47 -21.84 25.84 -32.06
N GLU A 48 -21.72 27.18 -32.06
CA GLU A 48 -22.82 28.11 -31.96
C GLU A 48 -23.91 27.85 -33.01
N GLN A 49 -23.51 27.71 -34.26
CA GLN A 49 -24.43 27.50 -35.41
C GLN A 49 -25.25 26.20 -35.31
N ASP A 50 -24.79 25.24 -34.49
CA ASP A 50 -25.43 23.94 -34.40
C ASP A 50 -26.44 23.91 -33.22
N ILE A 51 -26.32 24.77 -32.21
CA ILE A 51 -27.11 24.70 -30.99
C ILE A 51 -28.22 25.73 -30.88
N ILE A 52 -28.08 26.91 -31.50
CA ILE A 52 -29.11 27.95 -31.41
C ILE A 52 -30.44 27.43 -31.99
N GLY A 53 -31.52 27.60 -31.22
CA GLY A 53 -32.85 27.14 -31.55
C GLY A 53 -33.09 25.63 -31.33
N ARG A 54 -32.08 24.90 -30.81
CA ARG A 54 -32.23 23.48 -30.50
C ARG A 54 -32.19 23.23 -28.98
N ASN A 55 -32.66 22.06 -28.58
CA ASN A 55 -32.67 21.66 -27.18
C ASN A 55 -31.24 21.32 -26.72
N ILE A 56 -30.76 21.97 -25.66
CA ILE A 56 -29.39 21.82 -25.14
C ILE A 56 -29.08 20.36 -24.74
N PHE A 57 -30.05 19.63 -24.21
CA PHE A 57 -29.86 18.26 -23.73
C PHE A 57 -29.59 17.25 -24.85
N SER A 58 -29.95 17.57 -26.10
CA SER A 58 -29.75 16.69 -27.26
C SER A 58 -28.26 16.52 -27.66
N TYR A 59 -27.37 17.36 -27.15
CA TYR A 59 -25.94 17.36 -27.47
C TYR A 59 -25.09 16.53 -26.49
N PHE A 60 -25.69 16.00 -25.44
CA PHE A 60 -24.99 15.22 -24.43
C PHE A 60 -25.35 13.75 -24.50
N PRO A 61 -24.45 12.87 -24.05
CA PRO A 61 -24.77 11.44 -23.89
C PRO A 61 -26.05 11.29 -23.05
N VAL A 62 -26.86 10.28 -23.36
CA VAL A 62 -28.20 10.09 -22.78
C VAL A 62 -28.22 10.14 -21.24
N GLU A 63 -27.24 9.51 -20.61
CA GLU A 63 -27.14 9.51 -19.11
C GLU A 63 -26.83 10.92 -18.58
N THR A 64 -25.84 11.59 -19.15
CA THR A 64 -25.47 12.96 -18.80
C THR A 64 -26.62 13.93 -19.01
N ALA A 65 -27.29 13.82 -20.16
CA ALA A 65 -28.46 14.64 -20.48
C ALA A 65 -29.59 14.43 -19.45
N ARG A 66 -29.85 13.19 -19.03
CA ARG A 66 -30.86 12.88 -18.02
C ARG A 66 -30.52 13.50 -16.66
N GLU A 67 -29.28 13.39 -16.22
CA GLU A 67 -28.84 13.99 -14.95
C GLU A 67 -28.92 15.52 -15.00
N MET A 68 -28.46 16.13 -16.08
CA MET A 68 -28.55 17.58 -16.29
C MET A 68 -29.99 18.07 -16.32
N TYR A 69 -30.85 17.36 -17.01
CA TYR A 69 -32.28 17.69 -17.06
C TYR A 69 -32.93 17.59 -15.69
N ALA A 70 -32.61 16.59 -14.90
CA ALA A 70 -33.11 16.47 -13.54
C ALA A 70 -32.71 17.66 -12.66
N GLU A 71 -31.46 18.14 -12.77
CA GLU A 71 -31.00 19.34 -12.06
C GLU A 71 -31.68 20.62 -12.60
N PHE A 72 -31.85 20.72 -13.92
CA PHE A 72 -32.57 21.84 -14.53
C PHE A 72 -34.02 21.95 -14.02
N ILE A 73 -34.74 20.83 -13.92
CA ILE A 73 -36.12 20.82 -13.38
C ILE A 73 -36.15 21.34 -11.94
N LYS A 74 -35.21 20.97 -11.09
CA LYS A 74 -35.12 21.48 -9.70
C LYS A 74 -34.94 23.00 -9.68
N VAL A 75 -33.98 23.52 -10.45
CA VAL A 75 -33.73 24.97 -10.54
C VAL A 75 -34.96 25.70 -11.09
N ARG A 76 -35.65 25.10 -12.09
CA ARG A 76 -36.89 25.65 -12.66
C ARG A 76 -38.05 25.68 -11.63
N ALA A 77 -38.09 24.71 -10.72
CA ALA A 77 -39.11 24.65 -9.65
C ALA A 77 -38.81 25.65 -8.52
N GLY A 78 -37.74 26.41 -8.55
CA GLY A 78 -37.40 27.43 -7.58
C GLY A 78 -36.27 27.08 -6.63
N ASP A 79 -35.56 25.97 -6.87
CA ASP A 79 -34.37 25.59 -6.11
C ASP A 79 -33.22 26.58 -6.34
N LYS A 80 -32.24 26.53 -5.43
CA LYS A 80 -30.98 27.28 -5.59
C LYS A 80 -30.22 26.81 -6.85
N PRO A 81 -29.32 27.65 -7.40
CA PRO A 81 -28.48 27.23 -8.51
C PRO A 81 -27.82 25.88 -8.27
N SER A 82 -27.90 25.00 -9.24
CA SER A 82 -27.27 23.68 -9.19
C SER A 82 -25.87 23.75 -9.77
N ALA A 83 -24.89 23.07 -9.12
CA ALA A 83 -23.53 22.97 -9.62
C ALA A 83 -23.07 21.52 -9.56
N ARG A 84 -22.82 20.90 -10.73
CA ARG A 84 -22.36 19.50 -10.82
C ARG A 84 -21.20 19.33 -11.79
N ASN A 85 -20.41 18.32 -11.55
CA ASN A 85 -19.32 17.91 -12.45
C ASN A 85 -19.81 16.77 -13.33
N TYR A 86 -19.55 16.87 -14.63
CA TYR A 86 -19.89 15.86 -15.62
C TYR A 86 -18.63 15.38 -16.32
N LYS A 87 -18.55 14.07 -16.57
CA LYS A 87 -17.55 13.45 -17.40
C LYS A 87 -18.14 13.24 -18.78
N LEU A 88 -17.53 13.81 -19.81
CA LEU A 88 -17.90 13.61 -21.21
C LEU A 88 -16.86 12.75 -21.90
N ILE A 89 -17.31 11.69 -22.55
CA ILE A 89 -16.48 10.84 -23.39
C ILE A 89 -16.77 11.30 -24.83
N LEU A 90 -15.81 12.00 -25.40
CA LEU A 90 -15.80 12.42 -26.80
C LEU A 90 -15.03 11.35 -27.60
N GLU A 91 -15.17 11.30 -28.93
CA GLU A 91 -14.63 10.22 -29.78
C GLU A 91 -13.19 9.82 -29.44
N ASP A 92 -12.29 10.78 -29.19
CA ASP A 92 -10.88 10.52 -28.90
C ASP A 92 -10.39 11.09 -27.55
N ASP A 93 -11.28 11.69 -26.73
CA ASP A 93 -10.86 12.39 -25.52
C ASP A 93 -11.90 12.28 -24.39
N VAL A 94 -11.41 12.39 -23.16
CA VAL A 94 -12.24 12.43 -21.94
C VAL A 94 -12.11 13.81 -21.32
N LYS A 95 -13.20 14.58 -21.34
CA LYS A 95 -13.26 15.92 -20.73
C LYS A 95 -14.14 15.93 -19.49
N TYR A 96 -13.78 16.77 -18.57
CA TYR A 96 -14.53 17.01 -17.33
C TYR A 96 -14.99 18.46 -17.29
N TYR A 97 -16.30 18.66 -17.18
CA TYR A 97 -16.90 19.97 -17.11
C TYR A 97 -17.65 20.14 -15.79
N LYS A 98 -17.50 21.32 -15.17
CA LYS A 98 -18.39 21.76 -14.11
C LYS A 98 -19.52 22.57 -14.78
N CYS A 99 -20.75 22.07 -14.69
CA CYS A 99 -21.93 22.81 -15.15
C CYS A 99 -22.61 23.47 -13.95
N ILE A 100 -22.93 24.74 -14.08
CA ILE A 100 -23.74 25.53 -13.14
C ILE A 100 -24.99 25.95 -13.87
N ILE A 101 -26.15 25.59 -13.32
CA ILE A 101 -27.47 25.96 -13.85
C ILE A 101 -28.07 26.98 -12.88
N SER A 102 -28.43 28.16 -13.39
CA SER A 102 -29.06 29.20 -12.60
C SER A 102 -30.29 29.77 -13.30
N LYS A 103 -31.27 30.17 -12.51
CA LYS A 103 -32.45 30.85 -13.02
C LYS A 103 -32.09 32.34 -13.29
N TYR A 104 -32.38 32.82 -14.48
CA TYR A 104 -32.22 34.23 -14.85
C TYR A 104 -33.51 35.02 -14.60
N ASP A 105 -34.63 34.52 -15.13
CA ASP A 105 -35.99 34.98 -14.86
C ASP A 105 -36.97 33.80 -14.89
N GLU A 106 -38.31 34.09 -14.97
CA GLU A 106 -39.33 33.03 -14.92
C GLU A 106 -39.32 32.09 -16.14
N GLU A 107 -38.75 32.53 -17.27
CA GLU A 107 -38.73 31.77 -18.52
C GLU A 107 -37.31 31.39 -18.98
N HIS A 108 -36.28 32.02 -18.44
CA HIS A 108 -34.91 31.92 -18.93
C HIS A 108 -33.95 31.40 -17.86
N PHE A 109 -32.96 30.61 -18.30
CA PHE A 109 -31.96 29.99 -17.48
C PHE A 109 -30.57 30.17 -18.10
N LEU A 110 -29.55 30.25 -17.27
CA LEU A 110 -28.16 30.31 -17.66
C LEU A 110 -27.48 29.01 -17.28
N PHE A 111 -26.87 28.35 -18.27
CA PHE A 111 -25.99 27.19 -18.11
C PHE A 111 -24.57 27.63 -18.35
N GLN A 112 -23.73 27.50 -17.32
CA GLN A 112 -22.33 27.86 -17.37
C GLN A 112 -21.46 26.61 -17.27
N TYR A 113 -20.61 26.38 -18.28
CA TYR A 113 -19.71 25.23 -18.34
C TYR A 113 -18.27 25.69 -18.18
N ARG A 114 -17.60 25.13 -17.20
CA ARG A 114 -16.17 25.34 -16.97
C ARG A 114 -15.42 24.05 -17.22
N ASP A 115 -14.42 24.09 -18.09
CA ASP A 115 -13.49 22.98 -18.29
C ASP A 115 -12.64 22.80 -17.02
N ILE A 116 -12.76 21.65 -16.38
CA ILE A 116 -12.01 21.24 -15.19
C ILE A 116 -11.14 20.01 -15.47
N THR A 117 -10.92 19.68 -16.76
CA THR A 117 -10.23 18.45 -17.18
C THR A 117 -8.84 18.36 -16.58
N GLY A 118 -8.02 19.39 -16.70
CA GLY A 118 -6.66 19.39 -16.15
C GLY A 118 -6.65 19.11 -14.64
N ARG A 119 -7.50 19.82 -13.88
CA ARG A 119 -7.61 19.62 -12.43
C ARG A 119 -8.14 18.23 -12.06
N SER A 120 -9.12 17.73 -12.79
CA SER A 120 -9.74 16.42 -12.56
C SER A 120 -8.76 15.28 -12.85
N VAL A 121 -8.02 15.35 -13.95
CA VAL A 121 -7.01 14.36 -14.32
C VAL A 121 -5.88 14.30 -13.28
N VAL A 122 -5.39 15.46 -12.82
CA VAL A 122 -4.36 15.51 -11.75
C VAL A 122 -4.88 14.91 -10.46
N ARG A 123 -6.12 15.23 -10.06
CA ARG A 123 -6.75 14.66 -8.87
C ARG A 123 -6.88 13.14 -8.96
N LEU A 124 -7.42 12.62 -10.08
CA LEU A 124 -7.58 11.19 -10.29
C LEU A 124 -6.24 10.43 -10.31
N LYS A 125 -5.21 11.03 -10.92
CA LYS A 125 -3.85 10.47 -10.89
C LYS A 125 -3.29 10.43 -9.47
N LEU A 126 -3.54 11.47 -8.66
CA LEU A 126 -3.11 11.51 -7.26
C LEU A 126 -3.84 10.47 -6.41
N GLU A 127 -5.18 10.38 -6.55
CA GLU A 127 -5.99 9.38 -5.86
C GLU A 127 -5.55 7.95 -6.20
N LYS A 128 -5.27 7.69 -7.49
CA LYS A 128 -4.73 6.40 -7.93
C LYS A 128 -3.36 6.12 -7.29
N LYS A 129 -2.43 7.07 -7.35
CA LYS A 129 -1.11 6.91 -6.72
C LYS A 129 -1.19 6.66 -5.22
N GLN A 130 -2.09 7.36 -4.52
CA GLN A 130 -2.31 7.14 -3.09
C GLN A 130 -2.83 5.72 -2.81
N LYS A 131 -3.75 5.23 -3.65
CA LYS A 131 -4.25 3.85 -3.54
C LYS A 131 -3.15 2.83 -3.80
N ASP A 132 -2.37 3.02 -4.86
CA ASP A 132 -1.26 2.13 -5.22
C ASP A 132 -0.21 2.08 -4.09
N LEU A 133 0.12 3.25 -3.50
CA LEU A 133 1.03 3.33 -2.34
C LEU A 133 0.45 2.57 -1.12
N CYS A 134 -0.82 2.72 -0.82
CA CYS A 134 -1.47 2.01 0.28
C CYS A 134 -1.41 0.47 0.09
N GLU A 135 -1.58 -0.02 -1.14
CA GLU A 135 -1.47 -1.45 -1.44
C GLU A 135 -0.02 -1.96 -1.27
N VAL A 136 0.98 -1.16 -1.69
CA VAL A 136 2.40 -1.47 -1.48
C VAL A 136 2.74 -1.50 0.01
N GLU A 137 2.30 -0.50 0.79
CA GLU A 137 2.48 -0.45 2.25
C GLU A 137 1.90 -1.70 2.93
N LYS A 138 0.69 -2.11 2.54
CA LYS A 138 0.05 -3.32 3.07
C LYS A 138 0.82 -4.59 2.71
N ALA A 139 1.20 -4.74 1.43
CA ALA A 139 1.92 -5.92 0.95
C ALA A 139 3.30 -6.07 1.60
N ALA A 140 4.02 -4.96 1.77
CA ALA A 140 5.31 -4.92 2.42
C ALA A 140 5.22 -4.92 3.96
N ARG A 141 4.02 -4.77 4.53
CA ARG A 141 3.77 -4.57 5.97
C ARG A 141 4.57 -3.40 6.55
N ILE A 142 4.63 -2.31 5.77
CA ILE A 142 5.35 -1.09 6.10
C ILE A 142 4.35 0.04 6.30
N GLY A 143 4.55 0.86 7.31
CA GLY A 143 3.88 2.14 7.49
C GLY A 143 4.88 3.27 7.48
N LEU A 144 4.49 4.42 6.96
CA LEU A 144 5.28 5.64 7.07
C LEU A 144 4.98 6.32 8.41
N TRP A 145 5.98 6.99 8.97
CA TRP A 145 5.84 7.76 10.20
C TRP A 145 6.61 9.06 10.13
N ALA A 146 6.15 10.03 10.91
CA ALA A 146 6.86 11.27 11.18
C ALA A 146 6.78 11.58 12.68
N TYR A 147 7.88 12.05 13.27
CA TYR A 147 7.95 12.51 14.65
C TYR A 147 8.36 13.98 14.70
N ASP A 148 7.60 14.77 15.41
CA ASP A 148 7.87 16.18 15.63
C ASP A 148 8.37 16.40 17.07
N SER A 149 9.61 16.86 17.20
CA SER A 149 10.24 17.07 18.51
C SER A 149 9.60 18.18 19.33
N SER A 150 8.94 19.16 18.70
CA SER A 150 8.31 20.30 19.40
C SER A 150 6.99 19.92 20.04
N THR A 151 6.18 19.11 19.35
CA THR A 151 4.88 18.63 19.84
C THR A 151 4.96 17.28 20.52
N ARG A 152 6.08 16.55 20.37
CA ARG A 152 6.27 15.15 20.81
C ARG A 152 5.23 14.18 20.23
N LEU A 153 4.67 14.52 19.05
CA LEU A 153 3.69 13.72 18.36
C LEU A 153 4.34 12.82 17.31
N PHE A 154 3.87 11.60 17.28
CA PHE A 154 4.19 10.58 16.31
C PHE A 154 3.00 10.44 15.36
N THR A 155 3.17 10.82 14.10
CA THR A 155 2.16 10.71 13.04
C THR A 155 2.48 9.49 12.19
N TYR A 156 1.48 8.71 11.79
CA TYR A 156 1.71 7.49 11.03
C TYR A 156 0.66 7.27 9.94
N SER A 157 1.05 6.54 8.89
CA SER A 157 0.19 6.18 7.76
C SER A 157 -0.33 4.74 7.85
N GLY A 158 -1.37 4.48 7.11
CA GLY A 158 -1.96 3.22 6.67
C GLY A 158 -1.73 1.96 7.51
N TYR A 159 -0.67 1.22 7.26
CA TYR A 159 -0.43 -0.10 7.88
C TYR A 159 -0.10 -0.03 9.39
N THR A 160 0.39 1.10 9.87
CA THR A 160 0.66 1.32 11.29
C THR A 160 -0.61 1.45 12.15
N ARG A 161 -1.79 1.49 11.55
CA ARG A 161 -3.09 1.46 12.25
C ARG A 161 -3.31 0.22 13.13
N ILE A 162 -2.43 -0.77 13.09
CA ILE A 162 -2.43 -1.93 13.99
C ILE A 162 -2.44 -1.50 15.46
N PHE A 163 -2.01 -0.27 15.78
CA PHE A 163 -1.84 0.22 17.15
C PHE A 163 -3.03 1.02 17.69
N CYS A 164 -3.95 1.45 16.82
CA CYS A 164 -5.11 2.22 17.20
C CYS A 164 -6.34 1.58 16.57
N ASN A 165 -7.26 1.10 17.38
CA ASN A 165 -8.57 0.61 16.97
C ASN A 165 -9.46 1.72 16.35
N ASP A 166 -8.93 2.95 16.24
CA ASP A 166 -9.62 4.11 15.71
C ASP A 166 -9.10 4.43 14.30
N GLU A 167 -9.98 4.27 13.31
CA GLU A 167 -9.66 4.58 11.90
C GLU A 167 -9.38 6.08 11.66
N GLU A 168 -9.76 6.96 12.57
CA GLU A 168 -9.60 8.40 12.46
C GLU A 168 -8.30 8.90 13.12
N GLN A 169 -7.73 8.16 14.09
CA GLN A 169 -6.55 8.58 14.82
C GLN A 169 -5.27 8.33 14.00
N LYS A 170 -4.66 9.42 13.52
CA LYS A 170 -3.41 9.39 12.74
C LYS A 170 -2.19 9.85 13.55
N GLN A 171 -2.36 10.18 14.81
CA GLN A 171 -1.33 10.75 15.67
C GLN A 171 -1.42 10.14 17.08
N ILE A 172 -0.26 9.94 17.70
CA ILE A 172 -0.13 9.47 19.07
C ILE A 172 1.04 10.20 19.72
N SER A 173 0.97 10.51 21.02
CA SER A 173 2.14 11.02 21.72
C SER A 173 3.22 9.94 21.83
N ILE A 174 4.49 10.33 21.85
CA ILE A 174 5.59 9.35 21.98
C ILE A 174 5.49 8.60 23.31
N ASP A 175 5.03 9.25 24.38
CA ASP A 175 4.88 8.65 25.69
C ASP A 175 3.77 7.58 25.68
N GLU A 176 2.66 7.85 25.01
CA GLU A 176 1.58 6.89 24.80
C GLU A 176 2.02 5.72 23.92
N TYR A 177 2.75 5.99 22.83
CA TYR A 177 3.33 4.96 21.98
C TYR A 177 4.25 4.00 22.75
N MET A 178 5.08 4.55 23.65
CA MET A 178 5.98 3.77 24.49
C MET A 178 5.24 2.90 25.52
N ASN A 179 3.96 3.18 25.86
CA ASN A 179 3.18 2.31 26.72
C ASN A 179 2.86 0.95 26.08
N TYR A 180 2.76 0.90 24.77
CA TYR A 180 2.62 -0.36 24.04
C TYR A 180 3.93 -1.15 23.88
N MET A 181 5.07 -0.56 24.23
CA MET A 181 6.38 -1.18 24.05
C MET A 181 6.73 -2.14 25.18
N HIS A 182 7.38 -3.26 24.82
CA HIS A 182 7.92 -4.20 25.78
C HIS A 182 8.95 -3.51 26.69
N LEU A 183 8.93 -3.82 28.00
CA LEU A 183 9.75 -3.12 29.01
C LEU A 183 11.23 -3.11 28.66
N ASP A 184 11.78 -4.26 28.24
CA ASP A 184 13.21 -4.40 27.89
C ASP A 184 13.65 -3.56 26.67
N ASP A 185 12.71 -3.08 25.88
CA ASP A 185 13.01 -2.39 24.62
C ASP A 185 12.88 -0.87 24.73
N LYS A 186 12.27 -0.35 25.82
CA LYS A 186 12.00 1.08 26.04
C LYS A 186 13.27 1.94 26.05
N ASP A 187 14.27 1.52 26.82
CA ASP A 187 15.52 2.29 26.95
C ASP A 187 16.27 2.34 25.61
N ARG A 188 16.36 1.21 24.90
CA ARG A 188 16.99 1.13 23.60
C ARG A 188 16.27 1.98 22.56
N PHE A 189 14.95 2.02 22.56
CA PHE A 189 14.17 2.87 21.68
C PHE A 189 14.35 4.35 21.99
N SER A 190 14.35 4.72 23.28
CA SER A 190 14.58 6.10 23.71
C SER A 190 15.95 6.60 23.29
N GLN A 191 16.99 5.79 23.49
CA GLN A 191 18.35 6.10 23.05
C GLN A 191 18.41 6.28 21.53
N TRP A 192 17.81 5.37 20.76
CA TRP A 192 17.71 5.46 19.31
C TRP A 192 17.04 6.77 18.85
N LEU A 193 15.94 7.18 19.49
CA LEU A 193 15.24 8.41 19.18
C LEU A 193 16.11 9.65 19.47
N GLU A 194 16.78 9.68 20.62
CA GLU A 194 17.69 10.77 20.97
C GLU A 194 18.88 10.88 20.01
N GLU A 195 19.48 9.77 19.63
CA GLU A 195 20.58 9.73 18.67
C GLU A 195 20.14 10.32 17.31
N ASN A 196 18.97 9.90 16.79
CA ASN A 196 18.44 10.44 15.53
C ASN A 196 18.10 11.94 15.64
N LEU A 197 17.72 12.44 16.79
CA LEU A 197 17.49 13.87 17.01
C LEU A 197 18.81 14.68 17.05
N LYS A 198 19.90 14.10 17.54
CA LYS A 198 21.21 14.78 17.69
C LYS A 198 22.07 14.68 16.43
N GLU A 199 22.12 13.52 15.78
CA GLU A 199 22.99 13.29 14.62
C GLU A 199 22.52 14.00 13.36
N LYS A 200 23.46 14.43 12.49
CA LYS A 200 23.14 15.09 11.20
C LYS A 200 22.51 14.13 10.20
N ASP A 201 22.99 12.91 10.14
CA ASP A 201 22.50 11.86 9.24
C ASP A 201 21.71 10.81 10.04
N ALA A 202 20.44 11.09 10.25
CA ALA A 202 19.52 10.17 10.89
C ALA A 202 19.16 9.03 9.93
N SER A 203 19.90 7.92 9.98
CA SER A 203 19.68 6.74 9.12
C SER A 203 19.67 5.43 9.93
N ASN A 204 19.57 5.53 11.26
CA ASN A 204 19.67 4.39 12.14
C ASN A 204 18.36 3.58 12.21
N THR A 205 18.52 2.27 12.42
CA THR A 205 17.42 1.32 12.54
C THR A 205 17.40 0.74 13.94
N VAL A 206 16.21 0.61 14.56
CA VAL A 206 16.03 -0.16 15.78
C VAL A 206 14.92 -1.20 15.63
N ASN A 207 15.16 -2.39 16.20
CA ASN A 207 14.16 -3.44 16.35
C ASN A 207 13.65 -3.42 17.79
N TYR A 208 12.34 -3.55 17.97
CA TYR A 208 11.68 -3.54 19.28
C TYR A 208 10.38 -4.34 19.21
N ARG A 209 9.82 -4.65 20.37
CA ARG A 209 8.58 -5.40 20.52
C ARG A 209 7.49 -4.50 21.05
N LEU A 210 6.30 -4.64 20.48
CA LEU A 210 5.07 -4.06 20.99
C LEU A 210 4.18 -5.14 21.60
N LEU A 211 3.43 -4.77 22.63
CA LEU A 211 2.42 -5.59 23.29
C LEU A 211 1.05 -5.07 22.88
N ILE A 212 0.37 -5.75 21.98
CA ILE A 212 -0.93 -5.36 21.42
C ILE A 212 -1.90 -6.49 21.70
N ASP A 213 -2.99 -6.22 22.42
CA ASP A 213 -4.00 -7.21 22.81
C ASP A 213 -3.40 -8.49 23.42
N GLY A 214 -2.37 -8.33 24.26
CA GLY A 214 -1.65 -9.42 24.91
C GLY A 214 -0.72 -10.23 24.00
N LYS A 215 -0.52 -9.81 22.75
CA LYS A 215 0.39 -10.44 21.80
C LYS A 215 1.64 -9.61 21.58
N THR A 216 2.77 -10.29 21.46
CA THR A 216 4.04 -9.66 21.10
C THR A 216 4.13 -9.50 19.58
N VAL A 217 4.34 -8.27 19.13
CA VAL A 217 4.54 -7.91 17.72
C VAL A 217 5.94 -7.39 17.53
N ASN A 218 6.75 -8.06 16.72
CA ASN A 218 8.11 -7.62 16.41
C ASN A 218 8.08 -6.51 15.38
N MET A 219 8.70 -5.38 15.70
CA MET A 219 8.71 -4.17 14.89
C MET A 219 10.14 -3.76 14.56
N ARG A 220 10.29 -3.16 13.39
CA ARG A 220 11.50 -2.47 12.96
C ARG A 220 11.13 -1.07 12.55
N ILE A 221 11.83 -0.07 13.09
CA ILE A 221 11.68 1.33 12.68
C ILE A 221 13.01 1.83 12.11
N LYS A 222 12.93 2.63 11.05
CA LYS A 222 14.08 3.28 10.43
C LYS A 222 13.73 4.72 10.10
N THR A 223 14.66 5.63 10.39
CA THR A 223 14.64 7.02 9.92
C THR A 223 15.33 7.10 8.56
N TYR A 224 14.78 7.86 7.62
CA TYR A 224 15.41 8.12 6.32
C TYR A 224 15.49 9.62 5.99
N HIS A 225 14.79 10.48 6.73
CA HIS A 225 14.80 11.92 6.51
C HIS A 225 14.71 12.67 7.82
N LYS A 226 15.40 13.81 7.88
CA LYS A 226 15.43 14.72 9.02
C LYS A 226 15.41 16.15 8.54
N GLU A 227 14.47 16.92 9.04
CA GLU A 227 14.40 18.36 8.83
C GLU A 227 14.57 19.11 10.15
N VAL A 228 15.34 20.18 10.13
CA VAL A 228 15.60 21.01 11.31
C VAL A 228 15.19 22.45 11.01
N TYR A 229 14.19 22.94 11.74
CA TYR A 229 13.68 24.32 11.66
C TYR A 229 13.86 25.00 13.00
N MET A 230 14.83 25.91 13.12
CA MET A 230 15.10 26.63 14.37
C MET A 230 15.18 25.71 15.61
N GLN A 231 14.08 25.59 16.39
CA GLN A 231 13.97 24.76 17.59
C GLN A 231 13.15 23.47 17.37
N ARG A 232 12.72 23.19 16.14
CA ARG A 232 11.89 22.06 15.77
C ARG A 232 12.69 21.09 14.90
N THR A 233 12.71 19.82 15.27
CA THR A 233 13.24 18.74 14.42
C THR A 233 12.10 17.80 14.06
N VAL A 234 11.96 17.52 12.76
CA VAL A 234 11.04 16.51 12.24
C VAL A 234 11.86 15.35 11.72
N LEU A 235 11.57 14.16 12.22
CA LEU A 235 12.12 12.89 11.73
C LEU A 235 11.04 12.18 10.92
N GLU A 236 11.42 11.62 9.77
CA GLU A 236 10.55 10.81 8.95
C GLU A 236 11.18 9.46 8.65
N GLY A 237 10.36 8.44 8.55
CA GLY A 237 10.85 7.10 8.35
C GLY A 237 9.76 6.10 7.97
N TYR A 238 10.15 4.84 8.06
CA TYR A 238 9.18 3.76 7.95
C TYR A 238 9.25 2.84 9.17
N ILE A 239 8.13 2.20 9.45
CA ILE A 239 7.97 1.16 10.46
C ILE A 239 7.48 -0.11 9.77
N GLN A 240 8.04 -1.26 10.15
CA GLN A 240 7.74 -2.55 9.56
C GLN A 240 7.40 -3.58 10.61
N ASN A 241 6.33 -4.34 10.40
CA ASN A 241 6.06 -5.53 11.20
C ASN A 241 6.92 -6.69 10.69
N THR A 242 7.86 -7.14 11.51
CA THR A 242 8.80 -8.22 11.20
C THR A 242 8.45 -9.54 11.86
N SER A 243 7.28 -9.67 12.50
CA SER A 243 6.89 -10.87 13.26
C SER A 243 6.92 -12.13 12.43
N GLU A 244 6.48 -12.09 11.16
CA GLU A 244 6.52 -13.26 10.28
C GLU A 244 7.94 -13.65 9.89
N ILE A 245 8.81 -12.65 9.68
CA ILE A 245 10.23 -12.89 9.36
C ILE A 245 10.92 -13.56 10.54
N VAL A 246 10.71 -13.04 11.75
CA VAL A 246 11.26 -13.59 13.00
C VAL A 246 10.73 -15.00 13.22
N TRP A 247 9.42 -15.21 13.10
CA TRP A 247 8.81 -16.52 13.26
C TRP A 247 9.35 -17.56 12.27
N LYS A 248 9.50 -17.20 10.98
CA LYS A 248 10.09 -18.09 9.98
C LYS A 248 11.53 -18.45 10.30
N ALA A 249 12.32 -17.48 10.74
CA ALA A 249 13.71 -17.69 11.13
C ALA A 249 13.82 -18.61 12.38
N GLU A 250 13.03 -18.35 13.41
CA GLU A 250 12.98 -19.17 14.62
C GLU A 250 12.51 -20.61 14.30
N ARG A 251 11.47 -20.75 13.47
CA ARG A 251 10.98 -22.06 13.04
C ARG A 251 12.04 -22.85 12.28
N SER A 252 12.77 -22.18 11.36
CA SER A 252 13.89 -22.80 10.63
C SER A 252 14.99 -23.25 11.59
N ASN A 253 15.36 -22.43 12.58
CA ASN A 253 16.37 -22.77 13.56
C ASN A 253 15.93 -23.95 14.47
N GLN A 254 14.67 -23.97 14.89
CA GLN A 254 14.11 -25.09 15.65
C GLN A 254 14.17 -26.39 14.86
N LEU A 255 13.77 -26.37 13.58
CA LEU A 255 13.83 -27.54 12.70
C LEU A 255 15.28 -28.03 12.51
N LYS A 256 16.24 -27.12 12.32
CA LYS A 256 17.66 -27.47 12.24
C LYS A 256 18.18 -28.10 13.52
N SER A 257 17.82 -27.53 14.67
CA SER A 257 18.25 -28.06 15.98
C SER A 257 17.65 -29.45 16.26
N ALA A 258 16.36 -29.65 15.97
CA ALA A 258 15.69 -30.93 16.11
C ALA A 258 16.28 -31.97 15.16
N PHE A 259 16.60 -31.60 13.93
CA PHE A 259 17.26 -32.47 12.94
C PHE A 259 18.63 -32.94 13.46
N LEU A 260 19.49 -32.00 13.92
CA LEU A 260 20.82 -32.34 14.44
C LEU A 260 20.74 -33.24 15.69
N ALA A 261 19.79 -33.02 16.58
CA ALA A 261 19.56 -33.85 17.76
C ALA A 261 19.15 -35.27 17.35
N ASN A 262 18.20 -35.43 16.43
CA ASN A 262 17.75 -36.70 15.93
C ASN A 262 18.89 -37.46 15.20
N MET A 263 19.64 -36.78 14.33
CA MET A 263 20.79 -37.37 13.63
C MET A 263 21.86 -37.85 14.59
N SER A 264 22.15 -37.07 15.63
CA SER A 264 23.11 -37.50 16.68
C SER A 264 22.68 -38.80 17.37
N HIS A 265 21.37 -38.96 17.61
CA HIS A 265 20.82 -40.16 18.21
C HIS A 265 20.86 -41.37 17.24
N GLU A 266 20.46 -41.16 15.99
CA GLU A 266 20.46 -42.19 14.93
C GLU A 266 21.89 -42.69 14.58
N ILE A 267 22.90 -41.81 14.67
CA ILE A 267 24.33 -42.20 14.50
C ILE A 267 24.86 -42.95 15.72
N ARG A 268 24.50 -42.53 16.95
CA ARG A 268 25.02 -43.12 18.19
C ARG A 268 24.64 -44.59 18.35
N THR A 269 23.41 -44.95 17.97
CA THR A 269 22.89 -46.30 18.14
C THR A 269 23.70 -47.35 17.37
N PRO A 270 23.88 -47.27 16.02
CA PRO A 270 24.68 -48.23 15.29
C PRO A 270 26.16 -48.15 15.69
N LEU A 271 26.71 -46.95 16.00
CA LEU A 271 28.08 -46.82 16.44
C LEU A 271 28.35 -47.58 17.75
N ASN A 272 27.45 -47.47 18.72
CA ASN A 272 27.58 -48.21 19.98
C ASN A 272 27.47 -49.72 19.76
N ALA A 273 26.60 -50.16 18.85
CA ALA A 273 26.53 -51.60 18.48
C ALA A 273 27.82 -52.07 17.84
N ILE A 274 28.39 -51.33 16.87
CA ILE A 274 29.68 -51.65 16.25
C ILE A 274 30.77 -51.76 17.30
N LEU A 275 30.92 -50.77 18.19
CA LEU A 275 31.95 -50.77 19.25
C LEU A 275 31.75 -51.91 20.26
N GLY A 276 30.49 -52.19 20.67
CA GLY A 276 30.17 -53.23 21.63
C GLY A 276 30.47 -54.63 21.07
N PHE A 277 29.95 -54.91 19.89
CA PHE A 277 30.16 -56.25 19.29
C PHE A 277 31.58 -56.48 18.79
N SER A 278 32.31 -55.43 18.35
CA SER A 278 33.72 -55.55 18.02
C SER A 278 34.59 -55.98 19.21
N ARG A 279 34.27 -55.51 20.43
CA ARG A 279 34.95 -56.00 21.67
C ARG A 279 34.63 -57.47 21.95
N ILE A 280 33.35 -57.84 21.85
CA ILE A 280 32.91 -59.24 22.08
C ILE A 280 33.60 -60.17 21.08
N ILE A 281 33.69 -59.81 19.80
CA ILE A 281 34.39 -60.56 18.78
C ILE A 281 35.87 -60.83 19.16
N ALA A 282 36.56 -59.86 19.77
CA ALA A 282 37.94 -59.97 20.18
C ALA A 282 38.15 -60.92 21.36
N GLU A 283 37.12 -61.12 22.20
CA GLU A 283 37.17 -61.98 23.41
C GLU A 283 36.53 -63.35 23.20
N THR A 284 35.81 -63.59 22.08
CA THR A 284 35.08 -64.86 21.79
C THR A 284 35.98 -65.86 21.09
N GLU A 285 36.14 -67.06 21.68
CA GLU A 285 36.91 -68.14 21.10
C GLU A 285 36.08 -68.95 20.09
N ASN A 286 34.77 -69.00 20.24
CA ASN A 286 33.84 -69.76 19.38
C ASN A 286 33.72 -69.12 18.00
N ALA A 287 34.06 -69.85 16.95
CA ALA A 287 34.05 -69.38 15.57
C ALA A 287 32.65 -69.04 15.03
N GLU A 288 31.61 -69.85 15.44
CA GLU A 288 30.22 -69.57 14.98
C GLU A 288 29.65 -68.34 15.63
N GLU A 289 29.87 -68.08 16.92
CA GLU A 289 29.45 -66.89 17.61
C GLU A 289 30.16 -65.63 17.06
N ARG A 290 31.46 -65.73 16.73
CA ARG A 290 32.20 -64.66 16.09
C ARG A 290 31.58 -64.21 14.76
N LEU A 291 31.15 -65.22 13.95
CA LEU A 291 30.48 -64.90 12.68
C LEU A 291 29.13 -64.18 12.89
N GLN A 292 28.36 -64.60 13.88
CA GLN A 292 27.09 -63.93 14.21
C GLN A 292 27.31 -62.53 14.68
N TYR A 293 28.28 -62.21 15.52
CA TYR A 293 28.60 -60.86 15.97
C TYR A 293 29.17 -59.98 14.84
N TYR A 294 29.95 -60.58 13.94
CA TYR A 294 30.45 -59.90 12.75
C TYR A 294 29.30 -59.46 11.82
N ASP A 295 28.30 -60.28 11.59
CA ASP A 295 27.10 -59.94 10.82
C ASP A 295 26.35 -58.73 11.44
N ILE A 296 26.28 -58.67 12.78
CA ILE A 296 25.68 -57.50 13.46
C ILE A 296 26.51 -56.22 13.24
N VAL A 297 27.82 -56.33 13.31
CA VAL A 297 28.73 -55.18 13.07
C VAL A 297 28.59 -54.70 11.62
N GLU A 298 28.55 -55.60 10.65
CA GLU A 298 28.42 -55.29 9.23
C GLU A 298 27.08 -54.61 8.91
N LYS A 299 25.97 -55.14 9.44
CA LYS A 299 24.65 -54.51 9.28
C LYS A 299 24.56 -53.08 9.86
N ASN A 300 25.16 -52.88 11.04
CA ASN A 300 25.17 -51.57 11.64
C ASN A 300 26.10 -50.57 10.91
N ASN A 301 27.18 -51.08 10.32
CA ASN A 301 28.07 -50.29 9.47
C ASN A 301 27.36 -49.82 8.17
N MET A 302 26.65 -50.75 7.50
CA MET A 302 25.84 -50.39 6.32
C MET A 302 24.78 -49.33 6.67
N ARG A 303 24.05 -49.51 7.78
CA ARG A 303 23.07 -48.54 8.25
C ARG A 303 23.69 -47.17 8.53
N LEU A 304 24.88 -47.11 9.12
CA LEU A 304 25.61 -45.89 9.37
C LEU A 304 26.03 -45.17 8.06
N GLN A 305 26.46 -45.95 7.05
CA GLN A 305 26.78 -45.40 5.72
C GLN A 305 25.54 -44.83 5.02
N GLU A 306 24.40 -45.48 5.10
CA GLU A 306 23.13 -44.98 4.56
C GLU A 306 22.75 -43.68 5.22
N LEU A 307 22.79 -43.57 6.55
CA LEU A 307 22.52 -42.36 7.28
C LEU A 307 23.45 -41.19 6.89
N ILE A 308 24.74 -41.46 6.72
CA ILE A 308 25.71 -40.45 6.28
C ILE A 308 25.37 -39.96 4.87
N ASN A 309 25.04 -40.87 3.95
CA ASN A 309 24.66 -40.51 2.59
C ASN A 309 23.37 -39.68 2.57
N GLU A 310 22.35 -40.01 3.36
CA GLU A 310 21.13 -39.23 3.51
C GLU A 310 21.41 -37.79 4.01
N ILE A 311 22.31 -37.65 5.00
CA ILE A 311 22.74 -36.33 5.51
C ILE A 311 23.46 -35.51 4.43
N LEU A 312 24.35 -36.14 3.67
CA LEU A 312 25.08 -35.53 2.57
C LEU A 312 24.13 -35.08 1.43
N ASP A 313 23.18 -35.90 1.08
CA ASP A 313 22.18 -35.58 0.04
C ASP A 313 21.28 -34.43 0.50
N LEU A 314 20.83 -34.43 1.76
CA LEU A 314 20.09 -33.32 2.32
C LEU A 314 20.90 -32.00 2.29
N SER A 315 22.19 -32.09 2.64
CA SER A 315 23.12 -30.93 2.57
C SER A 315 23.27 -30.41 1.15
N LYS A 316 23.34 -31.26 0.13
CA LYS A 316 23.37 -30.86 -1.29
C LYS A 316 22.08 -30.22 -1.72
N ILE A 317 20.90 -30.69 -1.24
CA ILE A 317 19.61 -30.10 -1.52
C ILE A 317 19.54 -28.68 -0.91
N GLU A 318 19.89 -28.54 0.39
CA GLU A 318 19.88 -27.22 1.07
C GLU A 318 20.82 -26.19 0.43
N SER A 319 21.98 -26.65 -0.07
CA SER A 319 22.95 -25.75 -0.75
C SER A 319 22.63 -25.49 -2.22
N GLY A 320 21.59 -26.12 -2.79
CA GLY A 320 21.25 -26.01 -4.21
C GLY A 320 22.27 -26.68 -5.14
N MET A 321 23.15 -27.53 -4.61
CA MET A 321 24.20 -28.24 -5.36
C MET A 321 23.77 -29.63 -5.83
N MET A 322 22.47 -29.96 -5.74
CA MET A 322 21.97 -31.27 -6.20
C MET A 322 21.85 -31.27 -7.73
N GLU A 323 22.60 -32.13 -8.39
CA GLU A 323 22.50 -32.38 -9.82
C GLU A 323 21.51 -33.51 -10.08
N PHE A 324 20.53 -33.27 -10.96
CA PHE A 324 19.56 -34.26 -11.39
C PHE A 324 19.94 -34.82 -12.76
N ASN A 325 20.22 -36.08 -12.84
CA ASN A 325 20.40 -36.81 -14.09
C ASN A 325 19.06 -37.32 -14.61
N TYR A 326 18.55 -36.74 -15.67
CA TYR A 326 17.33 -37.19 -16.34
C TYR A 326 17.67 -38.26 -17.38
N ALA A 327 17.15 -39.48 -17.19
CA ALA A 327 17.23 -40.53 -18.19
C ALA A 327 15.80 -40.97 -18.58
N PRO A 328 15.56 -41.24 -19.89
CA PRO A 328 14.27 -41.79 -20.30
C PRO A 328 14.07 -43.19 -19.74
N VAL A 329 13.00 -43.38 -18.99
CA VAL A 329 12.61 -44.69 -18.43
C VAL A 329 11.37 -45.20 -19.18
N SER A 330 11.43 -46.43 -19.67
CA SER A 330 10.27 -47.08 -20.27
C SER A 330 9.35 -47.63 -19.17
N LEU A 331 8.12 -47.13 -19.11
CA LEU A 331 7.09 -47.54 -18.17
C LEU A 331 6.59 -48.99 -18.37
N TYR A 332 7.04 -49.67 -19.45
CA TYR A 332 6.68 -51.07 -19.74
C TYR A 332 7.54 -52.13 -19.00
N ILE A 333 8.52 -51.69 -18.18
CA ILE A 333 9.43 -52.58 -17.46
C ILE A 333 9.20 -52.50 -15.91
N LEU A 334 8.19 -51.74 -15.50
CA LEU A 334 7.69 -51.74 -14.12
C LEU A 334 6.41 -52.55 -14.09
#